data_60e2c8e141d411c1c62ce808a6f39f55
#
_entry.id   60e2c8e141d411c1c62ce808a6f39f55
#
_cell.length_a   1.000
_cell.length_b   1.000
_cell.length_c   1.000
_cell.angle_alpha   90.00
_cell.angle_beta   90.00
_cell.angle_gamma   90.00
#
_symmetry.space_group_name_H-M   'P 1'
#
loop_
_entity.id
_entity.type
_entity.pdbx_description
1 polymer ?
#
loop_
_entity_poly.entity_id
_entity_poly.type
_entity_poly.pdbx_seq_one_letter_code
_entity_poly.pdbx_strand_id
1 'polypeptide(L)'
;AIGYVYSTINTQNKNEELVNFLRNEGFAITIYIGEGRDSNRYKYEILTKRNREAELFQIVQQFEPNAFIISYEPKSFKGGFLLDRMKEKYK
;
A
#
# COMPACT_ATOMS: atom_id res chain seq x y z
N ALA A 1 -19.02 2.10 3.53
CA ALA A 1 -17.72 1.90 2.88
C ALA A 1 -17.19 3.20 2.34
N ILE A 2 -15.90 3.44 2.54
CA ILE A 2 -15.27 4.71 2.14
C ILE A 2 -14.77 4.65 0.70
N GLY A 3 -14.70 3.46 0.11
CA GLY A 3 -14.22 3.29 -1.25
C GLY A 3 -12.71 3.15 -1.38
N TYR A 4 -12.02 3.02 -0.26
CA TYR A 4 -10.57 2.82 -0.20
C TYR A 4 -10.24 1.62 0.66
N VAL A 5 -9.10 1.03 0.37
CA VAL A 5 -8.53 -0.04 1.19
C VAL A 5 -7.07 0.29 1.48
N TYR A 6 -6.60 -0.15 2.63
CA TYR A 6 -5.18 -0.19 2.94
C TYR A 6 -4.66 -1.58 2.65
N SER A 7 -3.55 -1.65 1.94
CA SER A 7 -2.87 -2.90 1.68
C SER A 7 -1.46 -2.82 2.24
N THR A 8 -1.05 -3.85 2.94
CA THR A 8 0.30 -3.92 3.49
C THR A 8 1.02 -5.11 2.91
N ILE A 9 2.29 -4.90 2.56
CA ILE A 9 3.16 -5.93 2.00
C ILE A 9 4.47 -5.89 2.78
N ASN A 10 4.96 -7.06 3.17
CA ASN A 10 6.22 -7.16 3.89
C ASN A 10 7.23 -7.92 3.04
N THR A 11 8.43 -7.37 2.92
CA THR A 11 9.53 -8.02 2.20
C THR A 11 10.80 -7.95 3.02
N GLN A 12 11.73 -8.86 2.74
CA GLN A 12 13.03 -8.84 3.40
C GLN A 12 13.98 -7.83 2.78
N ASN A 13 13.85 -7.63 1.48
CA ASN A 13 14.69 -6.67 0.76
C ASN A 13 13.80 -5.62 0.11
N LYS A 14 14.32 -4.41 0.03
CA LYS A 14 13.60 -3.34 -0.65
C LYS A 14 13.55 -3.65 -2.15
N ASN A 15 12.36 -3.68 -2.69
CA ASN A 15 12.15 -3.91 -4.12
C ASN A 15 11.85 -2.58 -4.80
N GLU A 16 12.91 -1.92 -5.27
CA GLU A 16 12.75 -0.61 -5.88
C GLU A 16 12.01 -0.67 -7.21
N GLU A 17 12.14 -1.76 -7.95
CA GLU A 17 11.39 -1.91 -9.20
C GLU A 17 9.89 -1.92 -8.94
N LEU A 18 9.47 -2.66 -7.92
CA LEU A 18 8.06 -2.71 -7.55
C LEU A 18 7.57 -1.33 -7.11
N VAL A 19 8.33 -0.67 -6.25
CA VAL A 19 7.95 0.66 -5.74
C VAL A 19 7.81 1.65 -6.88
N ASN A 20 8.79 1.68 -7.78
CA ASN A 20 8.76 2.61 -8.89
C ASN A 20 7.61 2.32 -9.85
N PHE A 21 7.37 1.04 -10.13
CA PHE A 21 6.26 0.66 -10.98
C PHE A 21 4.93 1.10 -10.41
N LEU A 22 4.71 0.84 -9.11
CA LEU A 22 3.46 1.21 -8.46
C LEU A 22 3.27 2.72 -8.42
N ARG A 23 4.33 3.48 -8.15
CA ARG A 23 4.25 4.93 -8.16
C ARG A 23 3.92 5.48 -9.54
N ASN A 24 4.50 4.89 -10.57
CA ASN A 24 4.21 5.28 -11.95
C ASN A 24 2.76 4.98 -12.32
N GLU A 25 2.17 3.96 -11.72
CA GLU A 25 0.76 3.62 -11.95
C GLU A 25 -0.18 4.41 -11.06
N GLY A 26 0.34 5.35 -10.29
CA GLY A 26 -0.49 6.25 -9.49
C GLY A 26 -0.82 5.76 -8.10
N PHE A 27 -0.18 4.70 -7.62
CA PHE A 27 -0.40 4.23 -6.25
C PHE A 27 0.43 5.02 -5.27
N ALA A 28 -0.16 5.35 -4.13
CA ALA A 28 0.53 6.05 -3.06
C ALA A 28 1.13 5.01 -2.10
N ILE A 29 2.45 5.00 -1.99
CA ILE A 29 3.17 4.02 -1.18
C ILE A 29 3.97 4.73 -0.11
N THR A 30 3.83 4.25 1.12
CA THR A 30 4.71 4.62 2.22
C THR A 30 5.55 3.39 2.59
N ILE A 31 6.84 3.60 2.76
CA ILE A 31 7.76 2.51 3.06
C ILE A 31 8.24 2.67 4.49
N TYR A 32 8.10 1.62 5.27
CA TYR A 32 8.61 1.56 6.63
C TYR A 32 9.71 0.51 6.71
N ILE A 33 10.75 0.82 7.46
CA ILE A 33 11.85 -0.09 7.70
C ILE A 33 11.76 -0.56 9.14
N GLY A 34 11.60 -1.87 9.33
CA GLY A 34 11.56 -2.46 10.65
C GLY A 34 12.82 -3.26 10.90
N GLU A 35 13.26 -3.29 12.15
CA GLU A 35 14.38 -4.14 12.54
C GLU A 35 13.87 -5.54 12.81
N GLY A 36 14.34 -6.49 12.03
CA GLY A 36 14.13 -7.89 12.30
C GLY A 36 15.26 -8.42 13.16
N ARG A 37 15.12 -9.66 13.60
CA ARG A 37 16.11 -10.28 14.46
C ARG A 37 17.46 -10.43 13.77
N ASP A 38 17.44 -10.83 12.50
CA ASP A 38 18.66 -11.12 11.75
C ASP A 38 18.88 -10.17 10.58
N SER A 39 17.87 -9.36 10.24
CA SER A 39 17.94 -8.46 9.11
C SER A 39 16.82 -7.44 9.19
N ASN A 40 16.94 -6.38 8.42
CA ASN A 40 15.86 -5.41 8.29
C ASN A 40 14.70 -6.00 7.52
N ARG A 41 13.52 -5.49 7.80
CA ARG A 41 12.32 -5.82 7.06
C ARG A 41 11.69 -4.55 6.53
N TYR A 42 11.09 -4.66 5.37
CA TYR A 42 10.43 -3.53 4.74
C TYR A 42 8.94 -3.78 4.70
N LYS A 43 8.18 -2.79 5.12
CA LYS A 43 6.73 -2.83 5.04
C LYS A 43 6.28 -1.72 4.10
N TYR A 44 5.55 -2.09 3.08
CA TYR A 44 4.93 -1.13 2.17
C TYR A 44 3.48 -0.98 2.54
N GLU A 45 3.05 0.26 2.72
CA GLU A 45 1.65 0.55 3.02
C GLU A 45 1.09 1.35 1.87
N ILE A 46 0.04 0.85 1.26
CA ILE A 46 -0.53 1.41 0.05
C ILE A 46 -2.00 1.73 0.29
N LEU A 47 -2.37 2.98 0.11
CA LEU A 47 -3.76 3.38 0.15
C LEU A 47 -4.30 3.32 -1.28
N THR A 48 -5.28 2.49 -1.51
CA THR A 48 -5.73 2.16 -2.86
C THR A 48 -7.24 2.34 -2.95
N LYS A 49 -7.70 2.86 -4.07
CA LYS A 49 -9.13 2.82 -4.37
C LYS A 49 -9.57 1.37 -4.48
N ARG A 50 -10.75 1.08 -3.94
CA ARG A 50 -11.26 -0.28 -3.95
C ARG A 50 -11.31 -0.86 -5.36
N ASN A 51 -11.64 -0.06 -6.36
CA ASN A 51 -11.75 -0.55 -7.72
C ASN A 51 -10.41 -0.83 -8.39
N ARG A 52 -9.28 -0.52 -7.71
CA ARG A 52 -7.95 -0.84 -8.21
C ARG A 52 -7.25 -1.89 -7.35
N GLU A 53 -7.94 -2.49 -6.40
CA GLU A 53 -7.32 -3.47 -5.50
C GLU A 53 -6.84 -4.70 -6.26
N ALA A 54 -7.65 -5.21 -7.17
CA ALA A 54 -7.26 -6.38 -7.96
C ALA A 54 -6.03 -6.09 -8.83
N GLU A 55 -5.97 -4.91 -9.41
CA GLU A 55 -4.82 -4.48 -10.18
C GLU A 55 -3.56 -4.45 -9.32
N LEU A 56 -3.66 -3.89 -8.13
CA LEU A 56 -2.54 -3.85 -7.19
C LEU A 56 -2.02 -5.24 -6.87
N PHE A 57 -2.91 -6.17 -6.59
CA PHE A 57 -2.52 -7.53 -6.26
C PHE A 57 -1.81 -8.21 -7.42
N GLN A 58 -2.27 -8.00 -8.64
CA GLN A 58 -1.63 -8.56 -9.81
C GLN A 58 -0.22 -8.03 -9.99
N ILE A 59 -0.04 -6.74 -9.83
CA ILE A 59 1.28 -6.11 -9.93
C ILE A 59 2.22 -6.68 -8.87
N VAL A 60 1.77 -6.71 -7.62
CA VAL A 60 2.61 -7.22 -6.54
C VAL A 60 3.02 -8.65 -6.79
N GLN A 61 2.12 -9.50 -7.26
CA GLN A 61 2.44 -10.89 -7.52
C GLN A 61 3.48 -11.05 -8.63
N GLN A 62 3.51 -10.16 -9.61
CA GLN A 62 4.52 -10.21 -10.65
C GLN A 62 5.91 -9.92 -10.12
N PHE A 63 6.04 -8.97 -9.22
CA PHE A 63 7.33 -8.57 -8.67
C PHE A 63 7.76 -9.38 -7.46
N GLU A 64 6.79 -9.82 -6.66
CA GLU A 64 7.03 -10.54 -5.41
C GLU A 64 6.04 -11.70 -5.30
N PRO A 65 6.29 -12.80 -6.03
CA PRO A 65 5.32 -13.91 -6.08
C PRO A 65 5.00 -14.52 -4.72
N ASN A 66 5.94 -14.44 -3.78
CA ASN A 66 5.76 -15.03 -2.46
C ASN A 66 5.36 -14.00 -1.41
N ALA A 67 5.05 -12.78 -1.82
CA ALA A 67 4.70 -11.74 -0.87
C ALA A 67 3.36 -12.03 -0.22
N PHE A 68 3.28 -11.71 1.06
CA PHE A 68 2.04 -11.81 1.81
C PHE A 68 1.39 -10.44 1.84
N ILE A 69 0.18 -10.36 1.33
CA ILE A 69 -0.56 -9.10 1.23
C ILE A 69 -1.74 -9.16 2.17
N ILE A 70 -1.86 -8.16 3.01
CA ILE A 70 -3.02 -8.00 3.89
C ILE A 70 -3.72 -6.72 3.50
N SER A 71 -5.01 -6.81 3.22
CA SER A 71 -5.82 -5.64 2.92
C SER A 71 -6.94 -5.50 3.92
N TYR A 72 -7.26 -4.28 4.28
CA TYR A 72 -8.37 -4.02 5.17
C TYR A 72 -9.01 -2.69 4.81
N GLU A 73 -10.30 -2.56 5.13
CA GLU A 73 -11.02 -1.33 4.94
C GLU A 73 -10.96 -0.51 6.20
N PRO A 74 -10.53 0.75 6.12
CA PRO A 74 -10.63 1.62 7.29
C PRO A 74 -12.10 1.98 7.53
N LYS A 75 -12.49 1.99 8.80
CA LYS A 75 -13.84 2.39 9.17
C LYS A 75 -14.03 3.89 9.12
N SER A 76 -12.98 4.63 9.47
CA SER A 76 -13.00 6.07 9.45
C SER A 76 -11.59 6.60 9.38
N PHE A 77 -11.47 7.85 8.94
CA PHE A 77 -10.20 8.55 8.94
C PHE A 77 -10.29 9.69 9.93
N LYS A 78 -9.29 9.78 10.81
CA LYS A 78 -9.14 10.88 11.73
C LYS A 78 -7.72 11.41 11.56
N GLY A 79 -7.59 12.61 11.15
CA GLY A 79 -6.28 13.17 10.95
C GLY A 79 -6.31 14.07 9.75
N GLY A 80 -5.62 15.16 9.87
CA GLY A 80 -5.82 16.27 8.99
C GLY A 80 -5.58 15.99 7.52
N PHE A 81 -4.38 15.58 7.20
CA PHE A 81 -3.98 15.54 5.80
C PHE A 81 -4.75 14.50 4.99
N LEU A 82 -4.81 13.29 5.48
CA LEU A 82 -5.48 12.22 4.74
C LEU A 82 -6.98 12.45 4.67
N LEU A 83 -7.57 12.89 5.80
CA LEU A 83 -8.98 13.18 5.84
C LEU A 83 -9.35 14.31 4.88
N ASP A 84 -8.54 15.36 4.81
CA ASP A 84 -8.80 16.48 3.92
C ASP A 84 -8.76 16.04 2.46
N ARG A 85 -7.80 15.22 2.09
CA ARG A 85 -7.72 14.69 0.74
C ARG A 85 -8.91 13.83 0.40
N MET A 86 -9.39 13.05 1.34
CA MET A 86 -10.58 12.25 1.15
C MET A 86 -11.80 13.13 0.92
N LYS A 87 -11.94 14.19 1.69
CA LYS A 87 -13.06 15.13 1.53
C LYS A 87 -13.03 15.77 0.15
N GLU A 88 -11.88 16.18 -0.32
CA GLU A 88 -11.75 16.75 -1.65
C GLU A 88 -12.22 15.81 -2.73
N LYS A 89 -11.92 14.53 -2.58
CA LYS A 89 -12.29 13.53 -3.58
C LYS A 89 -13.77 13.21 -3.61
N TYR A 90 -14.45 13.36 -2.50
CA TYR A 90 -15.85 12.96 -2.39
C TYR A 90 -16.84 14.12 -2.44
N LYS A 91 -16.38 15.29 -2.74
CA LYS A 91 -17.27 16.42 -2.96
C LYS A 91 -17.94 16.43 -4.32
#